data_606cfb27e76d313f6e6d50619956887f
#
_entry.id   606cfb27e76d313f6e6d50619956887f
#
_cell.length_a   1.000
_cell.length_b   1.000
_cell.length_c   1.000
_cell.angle_alpha   90.00
_cell.angle_beta   90.00
_cell.angle_gamma   90.00
#
_symmetry.space_group_name_H-M   'P 1'
#
loop_
_entity.id
_entity.type
_entity.pdbx_description
1 polymer ?
#
loop_
_entity_poly.entity_id
_entity_poly.type
_entity_poly.pdbx_seq_one_letter_code
_entity_poly.pdbx_strand_id
1 'polypeptide(L)'
;VHDDLSLHAEVKKIDKALDTPWLYVAGNHDIDFDAPDDASSLESFRAQFGPDTFAWEEHTANFVVLDDVIYLPGEKPAYIGGLREAQFRFLQSYLETADKSKLLVISAHIPFFQTSMARETFRSADRLRLFELLKPFRDILLLSAHSHTQSHVRHGPATDWHGAGRLHEYNAGAACGGYWSGIKDAEGIPDAAMEDGTPNGYARLAIKGDDYRLNWFNARQQPNQAMALHAPKVLRQGAYPGFAVFANVFMARHDTVVEVRIDAGDWHPM
;
A
#
# COMPACT_ATOMS: atom_id res chain seq x y z
N VAL A 1 20.17 -4.80 3.67
CA VAL A 1 19.71 -4.82 5.06
C VAL A 1 18.34 -5.48 5.20
N HIS A 2 17.88 -6.19 4.18
CA HIS A 2 16.56 -6.82 4.24
C HIS A 2 16.50 -8.09 5.11
N ASP A 3 17.54 -8.40 5.84
CA ASP A 3 17.62 -9.52 6.78
C ASP A 3 17.94 -9.01 8.21
N ASP A 4 17.89 -7.70 8.43
CA ASP A 4 18.21 -7.12 9.74
C ASP A 4 16.94 -6.98 10.60
N LEU A 5 16.50 -8.09 11.15
CA LEU A 5 15.32 -8.14 12.02
C LEU A 5 15.52 -7.40 13.37
N SER A 6 16.73 -6.89 13.67
CA SER A 6 16.96 -6.03 14.85
C SER A 6 16.13 -4.74 14.78
N LEU A 7 15.76 -4.30 13.58
CA LEU A 7 14.87 -3.13 13.36
C LEU A 7 13.46 -3.32 13.92
N HIS A 8 12.99 -4.55 14.13
CA HIS A 8 11.71 -4.82 14.80
C HIS A 8 11.66 -4.18 16.20
N ALA A 9 12.78 -4.22 16.95
CA ALA A 9 12.84 -3.59 18.26
C ALA A 9 12.75 -2.04 18.19
N GLU A 10 13.29 -1.44 17.13
CA GLU A 10 13.19 0.02 16.94
C GLU A 10 11.76 0.43 16.57
N VAL A 11 11.07 -0.33 15.70
CA VAL A 11 9.65 -0.10 15.40
C VAL A 11 8.81 -0.18 16.66
N LYS A 12 9.06 -1.17 17.54
CA LYS A 12 8.35 -1.30 18.84
C LYS A 12 8.60 -0.15 19.81
N LYS A 13 9.73 0.55 19.71
CA LYS A 13 9.97 1.77 20.49
C LYS A 13 9.13 2.95 19.95
N ILE A 14 9.00 3.06 18.65
CA ILE A 14 8.23 4.11 17.99
C ILE A 14 6.74 3.94 18.32
N ASP A 15 6.19 2.74 18.18
CA ASP A 15 4.77 2.49 18.44
C ASP A 15 4.38 2.81 19.89
N LYS A 16 5.23 2.44 20.86
CA LYS A 16 5.02 2.75 22.28
C LYS A 16 5.00 4.25 22.57
N ALA A 17 5.71 5.06 21.77
CA ALA A 17 5.77 6.51 21.95
C ALA A 17 4.49 7.22 21.45
N LEU A 18 3.68 6.56 20.62
CA LEU A 18 2.54 7.20 19.96
C LEU A 18 1.19 6.99 20.68
N ASP A 19 1.16 6.23 21.77
CA ASP A 19 -0.03 5.94 22.59
C ASP A 19 -1.29 5.62 21.75
N THR A 20 -1.09 4.81 20.71
CA THR A 20 -2.13 4.41 19.76
C THR A 20 -2.03 2.92 19.51
N PRO A 21 -3.14 2.17 19.44
CA PRO A 21 -3.10 0.76 19.07
C PRO A 21 -2.48 0.57 17.68
N TRP A 22 -1.53 -0.37 17.59
CA TRP A 22 -0.87 -0.73 16.34
C TRP A 22 -1.18 -2.18 15.99
N LEU A 23 -1.53 -2.38 14.71
CA LEU A 23 -1.67 -3.69 14.09
C LEU A 23 -0.68 -3.76 12.93
N TYR A 24 -0.01 -4.89 12.81
CA TYR A 24 1.09 -5.06 11.88
C TYR A 24 0.72 -6.03 10.77
N VAL A 25 1.22 -5.75 9.57
CA VAL A 25 1.16 -6.62 8.40
C VAL A 25 2.58 -7.02 8.08
N ALA A 26 2.87 -8.32 8.06
CA ALA A 26 4.19 -8.81 7.72
C ALA A 26 4.50 -8.54 6.24
N GLY A 27 5.74 -8.13 5.95
CA GLY A 27 6.23 -7.92 4.60
C GLY A 27 7.41 -8.83 4.28
N ASN A 28 7.89 -8.75 3.04
CA ASN A 28 9.02 -9.57 2.57
C ASN A 28 10.35 -9.29 3.29
N HIS A 29 10.47 -8.14 3.97
CA HIS A 29 11.63 -7.81 4.80
C HIS A 29 11.48 -8.26 6.27
N ASP A 30 10.37 -8.87 6.62
CA ASP A 30 10.15 -9.45 7.96
C ASP A 30 10.42 -10.96 7.99
N ILE A 31 10.82 -11.54 6.85
CA ILE A 31 11.09 -12.98 6.71
C ILE A 31 12.40 -13.33 7.40
N ASP A 32 12.39 -14.41 8.16
CA ASP A 32 13.57 -15.13 8.61
C ASP A 32 14.18 -15.89 7.41
N PHE A 33 15.08 -15.26 6.66
CA PHE A 33 15.67 -15.84 5.43
C PHE A 33 16.53 -17.08 5.66
N ASP A 34 16.85 -17.39 6.92
CA ASP A 34 17.51 -18.64 7.34
C ASP A 34 16.50 -19.75 7.67
N ALA A 35 15.20 -19.47 7.61
CA ALA A 35 14.17 -20.47 7.86
C ALA A 35 14.25 -21.62 6.83
N PRO A 36 14.02 -22.86 7.26
CA PRO A 36 14.06 -24.02 6.37
C PRO A 36 12.87 -24.08 5.41
N ASP A 37 11.78 -23.41 5.75
CA ASP A 37 10.53 -23.43 5.02
C ASP A 37 9.70 -22.17 5.28
N ASP A 38 8.63 -22.03 4.50
CA ASP A 38 7.69 -20.93 4.58
C ASP A 38 6.89 -20.88 5.90
N ALA A 39 6.60 -22.03 6.51
CA ALA A 39 5.81 -22.08 7.74
C ALA A 39 6.54 -21.45 8.95
N SER A 40 7.87 -21.59 8.98
CA SER A 40 8.73 -21.03 10.02
C SER A 40 9.30 -19.64 9.66
N SER A 41 9.04 -19.12 8.47
CA SER A 41 9.68 -17.91 7.95
C SER A 41 9.28 -16.60 8.64
N LEU A 42 8.27 -16.59 9.49
CA LEU A 42 7.81 -15.41 10.24
C LEU A 42 7.83 -15.63 11.78
N GLU A 43 8.65 -16.52 12.28
CA GLU A 43 8.72 -16.77 13.74
C GLU A 43 9.21 -15.53 14.50
N SER A 44 10.22 -14.83 13.98
CA SER A 44 10.72 -13.58 14.56
C SER A 44 9.68 -12.47 14.54
N PHE A 45 8.94 -12.32 13.43
CA PHE A 45 7.84 -11.37 13.34
C PHE A 45 6.75 -11.68 14.38
N ARG A 46 6.28 -12.93 14.43
CA ARG A 46 5.23 -13.37 15.38
C ARG A 46 5.63 -13.15 16.84
N ALA A 47 6.90 -13.36 17.16
CA ALA A 47 7.42 -13.14 18.51
C ALA A 47 7.39 -11.66 18.93
N GLN A 48 7.53 -10.72 17.99
CA GLN A 48 7.59 -9.29 18.26
C GLN A 48 6.23 -8.59 18.13
N PHE A 49 5.45 -8.97 17.13
CA PHE A 49 4.27 -8.22 16.69
C PHE A 49 2.94 -8.98 16.88
N GLY A 50 3.00 -10.26 17.17
CA GLY A 50 1.83 -11.12 17.31
C GLY A 50 1.47 -11.84 16.01
N PRO A 51 0.20 -12.26 15.86
CA PRO A 51 -0.20 -13.09 14.72
C PRO A 51 -0.05 -12.33 13.39
N ASP A 52 0.36 -13.05 12.35
CA ASP A 52 0.48 -12.56 10.98
C ASP A 52 -0.83 -12.62 10.19
N THR A 53 -1.80 -13.38 10.68
CA THR A 53 -3.11 -13.59 10.05
C THR A 53 -4.20 -13.56 11.10
N PHE A 54 -5.10 -12.58 11.02
CA PHE A 54 -6.19 -12.39 11.99
C PHE A 54 -7.31 -11.51 11.43
N ALA A 55 -8.42 -11.42 12.15
CA ALA A 55 -9.53 -10.54 11.83
C ALA A 55 -10.09 -9.89 13.09
N TRP A 56 -10.73 -8.73 12.93
CA TRP A 56 -11.55 -8.09 13.95
C TRP A 56 -12.71 -7.33 13.31
N GLU A 57 -13.69 -7.00 14.10
CA GLU A 57 -14.88 -6.31 13.65
C GLU A 57 -15.07 -4.99 14.38
N GLU A 58 -15.43 -3.97 13.62
CA GLU A 58 -15.89 -2.68 14.11
C GLU A 58 -17.37 -2.49 13.76
N HIS A 59 -17.95 -1.42 14.28
CA HIS A 59 -19.37 -1.16 14.05
C HIS A 59 -19.73 -1.06 12.55
N THR A 60 -18.87 -0.45 11.74
CA THR A 60 -19.14 -0.17 10.32
C THR A 60 -18.25 -0.94 9.35
N ALA A 61 -17.28 -1.69 9.83
CA ALA A 61 -16.33 -2.40 8.98
C ALA A 61 -15.85 -3.71 9.61
N ASN A 62 -15.53 -4.66 8.75
CA ASN A 62 -14.83 -5.90 9.07
C ASN A 62 -13.39 -5.76 8.57
N PHE A 63 -12.41 -6.15 9.37
CA PHE A 63 -11.00 -6.05 9.04
C PHE A 63 -10.35 -7.42 9.07
N VAL A 64 -9.49 -7.66 8.08
CA VAL A 64 -8.68 -8.87 7.98
C VAL A 64 -7.25 -8.46 7.69
N VAL A 65 -6.30 -9.05 8.38
CA VAL A 65 -4.88 -9.00 8.06
C VAL A 65 -4.44 -10.36 7.57
N LEU A 66 -3.68 -10.37 6.48
CA LEU A 66 -3.14 -11.57 5.86
C LEU A 66 -1.63 -11.41 5.66
N ASP A 67 -0.87 -12.41 6.04
CA ASP A 67 0.45 -12.62 5.50
C ASP A 67 0.31 -13.19 4.09
N ASP A 68 0.69 -12.40 3.10
CA ASP A 68 0.63 -12.77 1.69
C ASP A 68 2.02 -12.99 1.07
N VAL A 69 3.05 -13.10 1.89
CA VAL A 69 4.40 -13.37 1.44
C VAL A 69 4.69 -14.87 1.56
N ILE A 70 4.76 -15.56 0.44
CA ILE A 70 5.15 -16.98 0.39
C ILE A 70 6.67 -17.04 0.23
N TYR A 71 7.35 -17.50 1.26
CA TYR A 71 8.80 -17.68 1.24
C TYR A 71 9.21 -18.92 0.41
N LEU A 72 10.22 -18.77 -0.44
CA LEU A 72 10.72 -19.79 -1.36
C LEU A 72 12.22 -19.98 -1.11
N PRO A 73 12.62 -20.78 -0.11
CA PRO A 73 14.01 -20.96 0.26
C PRO A 73 14.83 -21.47 -0.94
N GLY A 74 15.95 -20.77 -1.20
CA GLY A 74 16.85 -21.13 -2.31
C GLY A 74 16.45 -20.62 -3.69
N GLU A 75 15.28 -20.02 -3.86
CA GLU A 75 14.86 -19.39 -5.12
C GLU A 75 15.29 -17.92 -5.26
N LYS A 76 15.14 -17.39 -6.47
CA LYS A 76 15.40 -15.96 -6.76
C LYS A 76 14.29 -15.42 -7.68
N PRO A 77 13.42 -14.52 -7.20
CA PRO A 77 13.37 -14.01 -5.82
C PRO A 77 13.00 -15.11 -4.81
N ALA A 78 13.42 -14.92 -3.58
CA ALA A 78 13.18 -15.86 -2.48
C ALA A 78 11.73 -15.81 -1.93
N TYR A 79 10.84 -15.13 -2.60
CA TYR A 79 9.42 -15.05 -2.24
C TYR A 79 8.55 -14.70 -3.45
N ILE A 80 7.25 -14.95 -3.28
CA ILE A 80 6.17 -14.53 -4.19
C ILE A 80 4.94 -14.15 -3.36
N GLY A 81 4.09 -13.26 -3.87
CA GLY A 81 2.78 -13.01 -3.28
C GLY A 81 1.85 -14.20 -3.45
N GLY A 82 1.07 -14.51 -2.44
CA GLY A 82 0.12 -15.62 -2.47
C GLY A 82 -0.48 -15.90 -1.10
N LEU A 83 -1.37 -16.87 -1.02
CA LEU A 83 -2.02 -17.28 0.22
C LEU A 83 -1.88 -18.78 0.44
N ARG A 84 -1.65 -19.17 1.68
CA ARG A 84 -1.56 -20.57 2.10
C ARG A 84 -2.95 -21.18 2.27
N GLU A 85 -3.03 -22.49 2.15
CA GLU A 85 -4.28 -23.21 2.34
C GLU A 85 -4.90 -22.98 3.74
N ALA A 86 -4.07 -22.81 4.76
CA ALA A 86 -4.53 -22.47 6.11
C ALA A 86 -5.24 -21.11 6.17
N GLN A 87 -4.74 -20.12 5.41
CA GLN A 87 -5.34 -18.79 5.32
C GLN A 87 -6.65 -18.82 4.53
N PHE A 88 -6.73 -19.62 3.46
CA PHE A 88 -8.00 -19.83 2.77
C PHE A 88 -9.07 -20.48 3.67
N ARG A 89 -8.70 -21.46 4.50
CA ARG A 89 -9.63 -22.04 5.49
C ARG A 89 -10.08 -21.01 6.53
N PHE A 90 -9.13 -20.20 7.03
CA PHE A 90 -9.43 -19.10 7.94
C PHE A 90 -10.39 -18.10 7.29
N LEU A 91 -10.09 -17.61 6.09
CA LEU A 91 -10.94 -16.68 5.36
C LEU A 91 -12.33 -17.25 5.13
N GLN A 92 -12.42 -18.48 4.65
CA GLN A 92 -13.71 -19.14 4.41
C GLN A 92 -14.57 -19.17 5.67
N SER A 93 -14.00 -19.62 6.80
CA SER A 93 -14.72 -19.67 8.08
C SER A 93 -15.12 -18.30 8.58
N TYR A 94 -14.24 -17.31 8.50
CA TYR A 94 -14.52 -15.95 8.95
C TYR A 94 -15.56 -15.27 8.06
N LEU A 95 -15.32 -15.28 6.75
CA LEU A 95 -16.19 -14.62 5.79
C LEU A 95 -17.59 -15.26 5.71
N GLU A 96 -17.77 -16.52 6.07
CA GLU A 96 -19.08 -17.17 6.13
C GLU A 96 -20.00 -16.48 7.14
N THR A 97 -19.48 -16.06 8.28
CA THR A 97 -20.24 -15.46 9.39
C THR A 97 -20.22 -13.93 9.41
N ALA A 98 -19.21 -13.30 8.80
CA ALA A 98 -19.05 -11.86 8.77
C ALA A 98 -20.25 -11.15 8.11
N ASP A 99 -20.60 -9.96 8.59
CA ASP A 99 -21.67 -9.13 8.03
C ASP A 99 -21.29 -8.57 6.66
N LYS A 100 -21.96 -9.03 5.59
CA LYS A 100 -21.69 -8.66 4.19
C LYS A 100 -22.14 -7.25 3.84
N SER A 101 -22.93 -6.60 4.68
CA SER A 101 -23.37 -5.21 4.46
C SER A 101 -22.32 -4.19 4.90
N LYS A 102 -21.39 -4.58 5.78
CA LYS A 102 -20.28 -3.74 6.22
C LYS A 102 -19.15 -3.69 5.18
N LEU A 103 -18.38 -2.61 5.21
CA LEU A 103 -17.13 -2.54 4.46
C LEU A 103 -16.19 -3.67 4.91
N LEU A 104 -15.68 -4.46 3.97
CA LEU A 104 -14.62 -5.43 4.24
C LEU A 104 -13.27 -4.81 3.86
N VAL A 105 -12.37 -4.67 4.83
CA VAL A 105 -11.01 -4.18 4.63
C VAL A 105 -10.05 -5.35 4.79
N ILE A 106 -9.28 -5.66 3.76
CA ILE A 106 -8.23 -6.69 3.80
C ILE A 106 -6.89 -6.00 3.64
N SER A 107 -6.00 -6.18 4.60
CA SER A 107 -4.64 -5.64 4.59
C SER A 107 -3.64 -6.77 4.37
N ALA A 108 -2.76 -6.61 3.40
CA ALA A 108 -1.67 -7.50 3.08
C ALA A 108 -0.47 -6.66 2.61
N HIS A 109 0.68 -7.29 2.33
CA HIS A 109 1.87 -6.55 1.94
C HIS A 109 2.02 -6.42 0.43
N ILE A 110 1.96 -7.51 -0.31
CA ILE A 110 2.15 -7.54 -1.76
C ILE A 110 0.82 -7.19 -2.47
N PRO A 111 0.83 -6.31 -3.48
CA PRO A 111 -0.38 -6.01 -4.25
C PRO A 111 -0.99 -7.27 -4.87
N PHE A 112 -2.30 -7.43 -4.70
CA PHE A 112 -3.04 -8.56 -5.28
C PHE A 112 -3.11 -8.48 -6.80
N PHE A 113 -3.19 -7.26 -7.33
CA PHE A 113 -3.18 -7.04 -8.76
C PHE A 113 -1.76 -6.91 -9.29
N GLN A 114 -1.43 -7.78 -10.23
CA GLN A 114 -0.11 -7.74 -10.85
C GLN A 114 0.03 -6.51 -11.74
N THR A 115 1.02 -5.68 -11.42
CA THR A 115 1.35 -4.46 -12.19
C THR A 115 2.48 -4.69 -13.21
N SER A 116 3.18 -5.81 -13.12
CA SER A 116 4.28 -6.15 -14.03
C SER A 116 3.83 -7.19 -15.06
N MET A 117 4.12 -6.91 -16.34
CA MET A 117 3.92 -7.90 -17.42
C MET A 117 5.10 -8.89 -17.57
N ALA A 118 6.20 -8.63 -16.87
CA ALA A 118 7.42 -9.41 -17.04
C ALA A 118 7.43 -10.72 -16.22
N ARG A 119 6.73 -10.72 -15.08
CA ARG A 119 6.65 -11.90 -14.20
C ARG A 119 5.43 -11.81 -13.29
N GLU A 120 4.98 -12.95 -12.83
CA GLU A 120 3.97 -13.03 -11.78
C GLU A 120 4.55 -12.53 -10.45
N THR A 121 3.89 -11.53 -9.85
CA THR A 121 4.29 -10.96 -8.54
C THR A 121 3.40 -11.48 -7.42
N PHE A 122 2.17 -11.88 -7.75
CA PHE A 122 1.23 -12.53 -6.86
C PHE A 122 0.61 -13.72 -7.60
N ARG A 123 0.51 -14.88 -6.97
CA ARG A 123 -0.05 -16.10 -7.57
C ARG A 123 -1.47 -15.84 -8.07
N SER A 124 -1.67 -15.86 -9.37
CA SER A 124 -2.96 -15.58 -9.99
C SER A 124 -4.06 -16.53 -9.54
N ALA A 125 -3.72 -17.81 -9.32
CA ALA A 125 -4.67 -18.80 -8.80
C ALA A 125 -5.19 -18.44 -7.40
N ASP A 126 -4.31 -17.94 -6.52
CA ASP A 126 -4.67 -17.54 -5.16
C ASP A 126 -5.52 -16.27 -5.18
N ARG A 127 -5.17 -15.29 -6.04
CA ARG A 127 -5.97 -14.08 -6.24
C ARG A 127 -7.39 -14.42 -6.73
N LEU A 128 -7.51 -15.27 -7.74
CA LEU A 128 -8.81 -15.68 -8.27
C LEU A 128 -9.65 -16.38 -7.19
N ARG A 129 -9.04 -17.27 -6.43
CA ARG A 129 -9.70 -17.96 -5.31
C ARG A 129 -10.14 -16.98 -4.22
N LEU A 130 -9.30 -16.00 -3.88
CA LEU A 130 -9.66 -14.93 -2.96
C LEU A 130 -10.87 -14.15 -3.48
N PHE A 131 -10.83 -13.73 -4.74
CA PHE A 131 -11.94 -12.98 -5.35
C PHE A 131 -13.26 -13.74 -5.32
N GLU A 132 -13.24 -15.08 -5.50
CA GLU A 132 -14.45 -15.89 -5.35
C GLU A 132 -15.03 -15.80 -3.93
N LEU A 133 -14.20 -15.85 -2.89
CA LEU A 133 -14.64 -15.73 -1.50
C LEU A 133 -15.21 -14.34 -1.18
N LEU A 134 -14.76 -13.32 -1.88
CA LEU A 134 -15.16 -11.92 -1.64
C LEU A 134 -16.47 -11.53 -2.33
N LYS A 135 -16.94 -12.28 -3.32
CA LYS A 135 -18.15 -11.95 -4.11
C LYS A 135 -19.41 -11.62 -3.29
N PRO A 136 -19.66 -12.24 -2.13
CA PRO A 136 -20.85 -11.92 -1.33
C PRO A 136 -20.84 -10.52 -0.71
N PHE A 137 -19.69 -9.84 -0.65
CA PHE A 137 -19.57 -8.54 -0.01
C PHE A 137 -19.90 -7.41 -0.98
N ARG A 138 -20.56 -6.38 -0.47
CA ARG A 138 -20.96 -5.21 -1.26
C ARG A 138 -19.81 -4.26 -1.52
N ASP A 139 -18.99 -4.01 -0.50
CA ASP A 139 -17.93 -3.02 -0.53
C ASP A 139 -16.65 -3.62 0.08
N ILE A 140 -15.59 -3.63 -0.72
CA ILE A 140 -14.34 -4.27 -0.36
C ILE A 140 -13.20 -3.29 -0.65
N LEU A 141 -12.32 -3.12 0.33
CA LEU A 141 -11.08 -2.38 0.21
C LEU A 141 -9.90 -3.31 0.49
N LEU A 142 -9.07 -3.52 -0.50
CA LEU A 142 -7.77 -4.17 -0.35
C LEU A 142 -6.71 -3.11 -0.11
N LEU A 143 -5.91 -3.29 0.93
CA LEU A 143 -4.77 -2.41 1.25
C LEU A 143 -3.49 -3.20 1.05
N SER A 144 -2.57 -2.62 0.29
CA SER A 144 -1.26 -3.20 0.02
C SER A 144 -0.14 -2.14 0.08
N ALA A 145 1.09 -2.59 -0.06
CA ALA A 145 2.30 -1.77 -0.04
C ALA A 145 3.33 -2.26 -1.07
N HIS A 146 4.56 -2.55 -0.67
CA HIS A 146 5.59 -3.29 -1.39
C HIS A 146 6.15 -2.63 -2.67
N SER A 147 5.32 -2.06 -3.52
CA SER A 147 5.73 -1.53 -4.84
C SER A 147 6.51 -0.21 -4.78
N HIS A 148 6.60 0.41 -3.60
CA HIS A 148 7.19 1.75 -3.40
C HIS A 148 6.57 2.85 -4.28
N THR A 149 5.32 2.62 -4.71
CA THR A 149 4.50 3.58 -5.46
C THR A 149 3.09 3.60 -4.89
N GLN A 150 2.39 4.71 -5.04
CA GLN A 150 0.96 4.73 -4.74
C GLN A 150 0.14 4.37 -5.98
N SER A 151 -0.87 3.54 -5.80
CA SER A 151 -1.77 3.21 -6.89
C SER A 151 -3.18 2.87 -6.40
N HIS A 152 -4.15 3.11 -7.27
CA HIS A 152 -5.54 2.71 -7.08
C HIS A 152 -5.97 1.80 -8.23
N VAL A 153 -6.49 0.64 -7.89
CA VAL A 153 -7.11 -0.29 -8.85
C VAL A 153 -8.59 -0.45 -8.50
N ARG A 154 -9.47 -0.12 -9.44
CA ARG A 154 -10.90 -0.46 -9.36
C ARG A 154 -11.09 -1.75 -10.13
N HIS A 155 -11.22 -2.85 -9.41
CA HIS A 155 -11.36 -4.16 -10.02
C HIS A 155 -12.70 -4.32 -10.74
N GLY A 156 -12.64 -5.00 -11.86
CA GLY A 156 -13.78 -5.32 -12.72
C GLY A 156 -13.45 -6.51 -13.61
N PRO A 157 -14.24 -6.79 -14.63
CA PRO A 157 -14.01 -7.96 -15.50
C PRO A 157 -12.62 -7.99 -16.14
N ALA A 158 -12.03 -6.83 -16.45
CA ALA A 158 -10.68 -6.74 -17.02
C ALA A 158 -9.57 -7.12 -16.02
N THR A 159 -9.88 -7.24 -14.75
CA THR A 159 -8.97 -7.64 -13.67
C THR A 159 -9.48 -8.88 -12.94
N ASP A 160 -10.29 -9.69 -13.61
CA ASP A 160 -10.88 -10.94 -13.10
C ASP A 160 -11.88 -10.79 -11.93
N TRP A 161 -12.33 -9.56 -11.63
CA TRP A 161 -13.39 -9.36 -10.65
C TRP A 161 -14.77 -9.47 -11.29
N HIS A 162 -15.55 -10.46 -10.87
CA HIS A 162 -16.90 -10.75 -11.36
C HIS A 162 -17.97 -10.68 -10.27
N GLY A 163 -17.63 -10.12 -9.09
CA GLY A 163 -18.62 -9.85 -8.03
C GLY A 163 -19.49 -8.66 -8.36
N ALA A 164 -20.68 -8.61 -7.76
CA ALA A 164 -21.59 -7.47 -7.89
C ALA A 164 -21.16 -6.26 -7.05
N GLY A 165 -20.36 -6.50 -6.02
CA GLY A 165 -19.85 -5.47 -5.12
C GLY A 165 -18.69 -4.67 -5.70
N ARG A 166 -18.40 -3.55 -5.06
CA ARG A 166 -17.24 -2.71 -5.40
C ARG A 166 -15.97 -3.32 -4.79
N LEU A 167 -14.98 -3.61 -5.60
CA LEU A 167 -13.65 -4.03 -5.15
C LEU A 167 -12.63 -2.97 -5.52
N HIS A 168 -12.06 -2.33 -4.51
CA HIS A 168 -11.04 -1.31 -4.65
C HIS A 168 -9.76 -1.79 -3.98
N GLU A 169 -8.66 -1.76 -4.69
CA GLU A 169 -7.32 -1.95 -4.15
C GLU A 169 -6.59 -0.62 -4.10
N TYR A 170 -5.99 -0.31 -2.96
CA TYR A 170 -5.11 0.82 -2.76
C TYR A 170 -3.74 0.32 -2.29
N ASN A 171 -2.72 0.62 -3.08
CA ASN A 171 -1.34 0.42 -2.70
C ASN A 171 -0.81 1.71 -2.06
N ALA A 172 -0.37 1.62 -0.82
CA ALA A 172 0.10 2.77 -0.04
C ALA A 172 1.58 3.12 -0.31
N GLY A 173 2.28 2.27 -1.07
CA GLY A 173 3.71 2.42 -1.31
C GLY A 173 4.56 2.05 -0.11
N ALA A 174 5.62 2.81 0.17
CA ALA A 174 6.58 2.52 1.23
C ALA A 174 7.03 3.79 1.95
N ALA A 175 6.95 3.79 3.28
CA ALA A 175 7.40 4.91 4.11
C ALA A 175 8.90 5.20 3.99
N CYS A 176 9.72 4.18 3.69
CA CYS A 176 11.15 4.34 3.44
C CYS A 176 11.48 5.03 2.10
N GLY A 177 10.50 5.09 1.17
CA GLY A 177 10.72 5.55 -0.19
C GLY A 177 11.43 4.51 -1.07
N GLY A 178 11.67 4.86 -2.34
CA GLY A 178 12.44 4.10 -3.32
C GLY A 178 13.71 4.83 -3.76
N TYR A 179 13.68 6.17 -3.76
CA TYR A 179 14.81 7.03 -4.07
C TYR A 179 15.30 7.77 -2.84
N TRP A 180 16.61 7.67 -2.58
CA TRP A 180 17.27 8.37 -1.50
C TRP A 180 18.36 9.29 -2.06
N SER A 181 18.18 10.61 -1.92
CA SER A 181 19.14 11.58 -2.43
C SER A 181 20.33 11.81 -1.49
N GLY A 182 20.16 11.53 -0.20
CA GLY A 182 21.12 11.84 0.84
C GLY A 182 21.20 13.32 1.21
N ILE A 183 20.50 14.21 0.52
CA ILE A 183 20.41 15.62 0.84
C ILE A 183 19.62 15.78 2.13
N LYS A 184 20.24 16.41 3.13
CA LYS A 184 19.58 16.60 4.41
C LYS A 184 18.70 17.84 4.39
N ASP A 185 17.52 17.73 4.99
CA ASP A 185 16.63 18.86 5.28
C ASP A 185 17.16 19.72 6.44
N ALA A 186 16.39 20.74 6.84
CA ALA A 186 16.75 21.64 7.94
C ALA A 186 16.89 20.93 9.30
N GLU A 187 16.28 19.77 9.46
CA GLU A 187 16.32 18.94 10.67
C GLU A 187 17.44 17.87 10.61
N GLY A 188 18.19 17.85 9.52
CA GLY A 188 19.28 16.91 9.30
C GLY A 188 18.85 15.53 8.82
N ILE A 189 17.60 15.37 8.41
CA ILE A 189 17.02 14.10 7.93
C ILE A 189 17.28 13.98 6.43
N PRO A 190 17.87 12.86 5.95
CA PRO A 190 18.06 12.63 4.53
C PRO A 190 16.73 12.60 3.76
N ASP A 191 16.70 13.24 2.60
CA ASP A 191 15.55 13.25 1.73
C ASP A 191 15.38 11.90 1.04
N ALA A 192 14.17 11.38 1.08
CA ALA A 192 13.75 10.17 0.39
C ALA A 192 12.34 10.37 -0.17
N ALA A 193 12.07 9.75 -1.31
CA ALA A 193 10.76 9.75 -1.95
C ALA A 193 10.45 8.36 -2.50
N MET A 194 9.19 8.05 -2.67
CA MET A 194 8.74 6.84 -3.37
C MET A 194 9.15 6.91 -4.86
N GLU A 195 9.04 5.78 -5.56
CA GLU A 195 9.41 5.70 -6.98
C GLU A 195 8.53 6.61 -7.87
N ASP A 196 7.31 6.87 -7.46
CA ASP A 196 6.41 7.84 -8.10
C ASP A 196 6.64 9.30 -7.66
N GLY A 197 7.66 9.56 -6.85
CA GLY A 197 7.97 10.88 -6.32
C GLY A 197 7.09 11.33 -5.15
N THR A 198 6.23 10.47 -4.61
CA THR A 198 5.48 10.76 -3.38
C THR A 198 6.45 10.87 -2.20
N PRO A 199 6.37 11.93 -1.39
CA PRO A 199 7.24 12.08 -0.20
C PRO A 199 6.87 11.07 0.88
N ASN A 200 7.76 10.89 1.88
CA ASN A 200 7.45 10.09 3.06
C ASN A 200 6.18 10.59 3.74
N GLY A 201 5.32 9.68 4.13
CA GLY A 201 4.04 10.01 4.71
C GLY A 201 3.22 8.80 5.10
N TYR A 202 1.93 9.01 5.28
CA TYR A 202 0.99 7.94 5.62
C TYR A 202 -0.39 8.22 5.02
N ALA A 203 -1.11 7.15 4.74
CA ALA A 203 -2.51 7.22 4.35
C ALA A 203 -3.42 7.13 5.58
N ARG A 204 -4.50 7.90 5.60
CA ARG A 204 -5.57 7.79 6.59
C ARG A 204 -6.84 7.29 5.93
N LEU A 205 -7.33 6.15 6.41
CA LEU A 205 -8.64 5.61 6.10
C LEU A 205 -9.66 6.15 7.10
N ALA A 206 -10.64 6.90 6.62
CA ALA A 206 -11.78 7.35 7.41
C ALA A 206 -13.05 6.65 6.91
N ILE A 207 -13.73 5.93 7.78
CA ILE A 207 -14.96 5.17 7.46
C ILE A 207 -16.14 5.90 8.07
N LYS A 208 -17.20 6.11 7.28
CA LYS A 208 -18.44 6.73 7.72
C LYS A 208 -19.64 5.98 7.13
N GLY A 209 -20.32 5.21 7.96
CA GLY A 209 -21.37 4.31 7.49
C GLY A 209 -20.78 3.26 6.53
N ASP A 210 -21.33 3.16 5.35
CA ASP A 210 -20.92 2.27 4.26
C ASP A 210 -19.98 2.93 3.23
N ASP A 211 -19.52 4.16 3.50
CA ASP A 211 -18.55 4.88 2.68
C ASP A 211 -17.23 5.09 3.39
N TYR A 212 -16.16 5.30 2.62
CA TYR A 212 -14.85 5.57 3.18
C TYR A 212 -14.06 6.58 2.34
N ARG A 213 -13.09 7.23 3.00
CA ARG A 213 -12.11 8.12 2.37
C ARG A 213 -10.70 7.70 2.71
N LEU A 214 -9.86 7.72 1.68
CA LEU A 214 -8.41 7.65 1.82
C LEU A 214 -7.83 9.03 1.57
N ASN A 215 -6.96 9.50 2.46
CA ASN A 215 -6.23 10.75 2.33
C ASN A 215 -4.76 10.50 2.62
N TRP A 216 -3.88 11.17 1.87
CA TRP A 216 -2.45 11.16 2.09
C TRP A 216 -2.03 12.34 2.96
N PHE A 217 -1.07 12.11 3.86
CA PHE A 217 -0.45 13.12 4.70
C PHE A 217 1.06 12.98 4.64
N ASN A 218 1.74 14.06 4.27
CA ASN A 218 3.19 14.11 4.28
C ASN A 218 3.73 14.16 5.70
N ALA A 219 4.80 13.41 5.98
CA ALA A 219 5.38 13.35 7.32
C ALA A 219 6.21 14.59 7.67
N ARG A 220 6.87 15.25 6.70
CA ARG A 220 7.85 16.31 6.93
C ARG A 220 7.58 17.63 6.20
N GLN A 221 6.73 17.60 5.20
CA GLN A 221 6.28 18.80 4.48
C GLN A 221 4.95 19.26 5.06
N GLN A 222 4.33 20.27 4.43
CA GLN A 222 2.98 20.64 4.84
C GLN A 222 2.07 19.42 4.76
N PRO A 223 1.45 18.97 5.86
CA PRO A 223 0.73 17.69 5.90
C PRO A 223 -0.34 17.53 4.83
N ASN A 224 -0.98 18.62 4.44
CA ASN A 224 -2.07 18.64 3.46
C ASN A 224 -1.60 18.94 2.03
N GLN A 225 -0.31 18.97 1.76
CA GLN A 225 0.19 19.15 0.40
C GLN A 225 -0.16 17.91 -0.43
N ALA A 226 -1.05 18.10 -1.39
CA ALA A 226 -1.57 17.01 -2.23
C ALA A 226 -0.75 16.77 -3.49
N MET A 227 0.20 17.64 -3.81
CA MET A 227 1.01 17.53 -5.02
C MET A 227 2.34 18.27 -4.89
N ALA A 228 3.31 17.87 -5.73
CA ALA A 228 4.52 18.60 -6.00
C ALA A 228 4.48 19.23 -7.40
N LEU A 229 4.80 20.52 -7.49
CA LEU A 229 4.87 21.25 -8.74
C LEU A 229 6.34 21.39 -9.18
N HIS A 230 6.64 20.95 -10.37
CA HIS A 230 7.94 21.05 -11.00
C HIS A 230 7.86 22.01 -12.20
N ALA A 231 8.47 23.16 -12.05
CA ALA A 231 8.57 24.19 -13.08
C ALA A 231 9.99 24.77 -13.09
N PRO A 232 10.48 25.26 -14.23
CA PRO A 232 11.73 25.99 -14.26
C PRO A 232 11.67 27.24 -13.37
N LYS A 233 12.57 27.37 -12.40
CA LYS A 233 12.63 28.54 -11.51
C LYS A 233 13.20 29.77 -12.22
N VAL A 234 14.04 29.57 -13.22
CA VAL A 234 14.67 30.62 -14.03
C VAL A 234 14.75 30.16 -15.47
N LEU A 235 14.31 31.01 -16.39
CA LEU A 235 14.42 30.81 -17.81
C LEU A 235 15.25 31.96 -18.42
N ARG A 236 16.29 31.64 -19.21
CA ARG A 236 17.00 32.62 -20.00
C ARG A 236 16.16 32.91 -21.23
N GLN A 237 15.84 34.18 -21.44
CA GLN A 237 15.06 34.59 -22.60
C GLN A 237 15.73 34.14 -23.91
N GLY A 238 14.98 33.49 -24.78
CA GLY A 238 15.43 32.99 -26.08
C GLY A 238 16.36 31.77 -26.05
N ALA A 239 16.69 31.23 -24.86
CA ALA A 239 17.59 30.08 -24.75
C ALA A 239 16.88 28.72 -24.91
N TYR A 240 15.54 28.69 -24.71
CA TYR A 240 14.75 27.47 -24.77
C TYR A 240 13.56 27.69 -25.70
N PRO A 241 13.34 26.80 -26.66
CA PRO A 241 12.16 26.87 -27.55
C PRO A 241 10.86 26.57 -26.82
N GLY A 242 10.93 25.93 -25.65
CA GLY A 242 9.80 25.62 -24.78
C GLY A 242 10.28 25.02 -23.46
N PHE A 243 9.37 24.95 -22.51
CA PHE A 243 9.57 24.26 -21.23
C PHE A 243 8.28 23.58 -20.82
N ALA A 244 8.40 22.60 -19.92
CA ALA A 244 7.24 21.92 -19.36
C ALA A 244 7.07 22.24 -17.89
N VAL A 245 5.83 22.25 -17.45
CA VAL A 245 5.42 22.30 -16.06
C VAL A 245 4.79 20.95 -15.74
N PHE A 246 5.21 20.33 -14.65
CA PHE A 246 4.70 19.04 -14.22
C PHE A 246 4.08 19.15 -12.83
N ALA A 247 2.90 18.57 -12.65
CA ALA A 247 2.29 18.36 -11.35
C ALA A 247 2.34 16.86 -11.01
N ASN A 248 3.08 16.50 -9.96
CA ASN A 248 2.99 15.17 -9.38
C ASN A 248 1.90 15.18 -8.30
N VAL A 249 0.75 14.61 -8.59
CA VAL A 249 -0.41 14.58 -7.69
C VAL A 249 -0.38 13.30 -6.88
N PHE A 250 -0.12 13.41 -5.59
CA PHE A 250 -0.03 12.27 -4.69
C PHE A 250 -1.39 11.59 -4.56
N MET A 251 -1.40 10.25 -4.54
CA MET A 251 -2.64 9.47 -4.44
C MET A 251 -3.66 9.77 -5.56
N ALA A 252 -3.18 10.15 -6.75
CA ALA A 252 -4.04 10.43 -7.90
C ALA A 252 -4.83 9.18 -8.32
N ARG A 253 -6.06 9.41 -8.76
CA ARG A 253 -6.94 8.39 -9.33
C ARG A 253 -7.18 8.71 -10.81
N HIS A 254 -7.73 7.74 -11.55
CA HIS A 254 -8.04 7.90 -12.97
C HIS A 254 -9.04 9.06 -13.27
N ASP A 255 -9.82 9.48 -12.27
CA ASP A 255 -10.78 10.56 -12.32
C ASP A 255 -10.26 11.89 -11.73
N THR A 256 -8.96 11.94 -11.38
CA THR A 256 -8.35 13.17 -10.85
C THR A 256 -8.19 14.19 -11.97
N VAL A 257 -8.73 15.39 -11.75
CA VAL A 257 -8.59 16.52 -12.67
C VAL A 257 -7.52 17.46 -12.14
N VAL A 258 -6.58 17.82 -13.00
CA VAL A 258 -5.50 18.76 -12.71
C VAL A 258 -5.62 19.95 -13.64
N GLU A 259 -5.59 21.15 -13.09
CA GLU A 259 -5.69 22.39 -13.84
C GLU A 259 -4.50 23.29 -13.51
N VAL A 260 -4.03 24.05 -14.47
CA VAL A 260 -2.98 25.05 -14.32
C VAL A 260 -3.51 26.45 -14.62
N ARG A 261 -3.01 27.40 -13.86
CA ARG A 261 -3.22 28.82 -14.12
C ARG A 261 -1.90 29.58 -14.01
N ILE A 262 -1.63 30.43 -14.94
CA ILE A 262 -0.46 31.32 -14.93
C ILE A 262 -0.94 32.70 -14.52
N ASP A 263 -0.36 33.24 -13.47
CA ASP A 263 -0.73 34.53 -12.86
C ASP A 263 -2.23 34.65 -12.58
N ALA A 264 -2.88 35.69 -13.07
CA ALA A 264 -4.31 35.95 -12.92
C ALA A 264 -5.15 35.49 -14.13
N GLY A 265 -4.59 34.68 -15.03
CA GLY A 265 -5.31 34.12 -16.18
C GLY A 265 -6.38 33.10 -15.82
N ASP A 266 -6.95 32.47 -16.80
CA ASP A 266 -7.95 31.40 -16.61
C ASP A 266 -7.30 30.06 -16.24
N TRP A 267 -8.07 29.16 -15.64
CA TRP A 267 -7.69 27.79 -15.36
C TRP A 267 -7.81 26.96 -16.65
N HIS A 268 -6.79 26.17 -16.94
CA HIS A 268 -6.72 25.26 -18.08
C HIS A 268 -6.39 23.84 -17.61
N PRO A 269 -7.00 22.80 -18.17
CA PRO A 269 -6.61 21.42 -17.92
C PRO A 269 -5.14 21.18 -18.27
N MET A 270 -4.46 20.35 -17.44
CA MET A 270 -3.08 19.88 -17.70
C MET A 270 -3.07 18.55 -18.42
#